data_674af7466d64d110489b017036662b94
#
_entry.id   674af7466d64d110489b017036662b94
#
_cell.length_a   1.000
_cell.length_b   1.000
_cell.length_c   1.000
_cell.angle_alpha   90.00
_cell.angle_beta   90.00
_cell.angle_gamma   90.00
#
_symmetry.space_group_name_H-M   'P 1'
#
loop_
_entity.id
_entity.type
_entity.pdbx_description
1 polymer ?
#
loop_
_entity_poly.entity_id
_entity_poly.type
_entity_poly.pdbx_seq_one_letter_code
_entity_poly.pdbx_strand_id
1 'polypeptide(L)'
;MWRKTVRLGLLAIAGLALFTLAVACDEEEAGGPTAAPGVCVPQMPPEGQANLFHNPGFEAGGGPWCSLHLEETPPFEVSQELAHSGESSALLRMRVPAEEGGKAKVFYLVQEVTPEQFPELISGYYRVENWTKGTPKQYLQFVVIAFDVPNLTPAYPNHQMRYPLAGISEEPFNIANAFFVFLGKEEPRTGEWVYFERNIKEDFQQFWGAAPAGFSKLRVLFEVRYDDKEPGTAAAEADVYYDDLYMGPASANPNQP
;
A
#
# COMPACT_ATOMS: atom_id res chain seq x y z
N MET A 1 31.00 -20.77 70.21
CA MET A 1 31.96 -21.86 70.56
C MET A 1 32.49 -22.48 69.28
N TRP A 2 33.80 -22.38 69.15
CA TRP A 2 34.76 -23.09 68.32
C TRP A 2 34.65 -22.93 66.78
N ARG A 3 35.48 -22.12 66.12
CA ARG A 3 36.95 -22.30 65.77
C ARG A 3 37.23 -23.62 65.04
N LYS A 4 37.82 -23.67 63.88
CA LYS A 4 39.14 -23.32 63.34
C LYS A 4 39.20 -23.67 61.86
N THR A 5 39.70 -22.81 61.02
CA THR A 5 41.07 -22.62 60.51
C THR A 5 41.62 -23.60 59.46
N VAL A 6 41.90 -23.10 58.26
CA VAL A 6 43.16 -22.97 57.52
C VAL A 6 43.67 -24.19 56.75
N ARG A 7 43.95 -24.08 55.46
CA ARG A 7 45.21 -23.80 54.74
C ARG A 7 45.08 -24.08 53.25
N LEU A 8 45.34 -23.10 52.44
CA LEU A 8 46.50 -22.96 51.53
C LEU A 8 46.95 -24.15 50.73
N GLY A 9 46.98 -24.00 49.42
CA GLY A 9 47.74 -24.77 48.45
C GLY A 9 47.66 -24.12 47.05
N LEU A 10 48.63 -23.25 46.76
CA LEU A 10 48.92 -22.80 45.39
C LEU A 10 49.46 -23.96 44.55
N LEU A 11 49.06 -24.03 43.28
CA LEU A 11 49.99 -24.42 42.22
C LEU A 11 49.46 -23.89 40.86
N ALA A 12 50.23 -23.03 40.26
CA ALA A 12 50.07 -22.51 38.94
C ALA A 12 50.51 -23.52 37.88
N ILE A 13 49.74 -23.69 36.83
CA ILE A 13 50.27 -24.19 35.55
C ILE A 13 49.65 -23.34 34.46
N ALA A 14 50.52 -22.58 33.78
CA ALA A 14 50.23 -21.83 32.60
C ALA A 14 49.99 -22.79 31.42
N GLY A 15 48.84 -22.67 30.80
CA GLY A 15 48.52 -23.28 29.51
C GLY A 15 48.09 -22.19 28.55
N LEU A 16 49.02 -21.78 27.68
CA LEU A 16 48.81 -20.81 26.61
C LEU A 16 48.04 -21.50 25.49
N ALA A 17 46.72 -21.36 25.45
CA ALA A 17 45.94 -21.79 24.32
C ALA A 17 45.75 -20.57 23.37
N LEU A 18 46.43 -20.61 22.22
CA LEU A 18 46.12 -19.73 21.09
C LEU A 18 44.70 -20.04 20.59
N PHE A 19 43.78 -19.14 20.87
CA PHE A 19 42.52 -19.08 20.15
C PHE A 19 42.73 -18.27 18.87
N THR A 20 42.79 -18.93 17.72
CA THR A 20 42.62 -18.31 16.43
C THR A 20 41.17 -17.86 16.35
N LEU A 21 40.93 -16.54 16.44
CA LEU A 21 39.64 -15.97 16.01
C LEU A 21 39.50 -16.17 14.50
N ALA A 22 38.69 -17.11 14.11
CA ALA A 22 38.09 -17.13 12.79
C ALA A 22 37.06 -15.97 12.80
N VAL A 23 37.40 -14.86 12.14
CA VAL A 23 36.43 -13.84 11.78
C VAL A 23 35.56 -14.48 10.71
N ALA A 24 34.38 -15.00 11.11
CA ALA A 24 33.30 -15.25 10.17
C ALA A 24 32.82 -13.86 9.72
N CYS A 25 33.09 -13.51 8.47
CA CYS A 25 32.35 -12.48 7.79
C CYS A 25 30.92 -13.02 7.64
N ASP A 26 30.03 -12.62 8.52
CA ASP A 26 28.63 -12.63 8.22
C ASP A 26 28.44 -11.62 7.07
N GLU A 27 28.17 -12.12 5.88
CA GLU A 27 27.56 -11.33 4.83
C GLU A 27 26.18 -10.90 5.38
N GLU A 28 26.11 -9.71 5.97
CA GLU A 28 24.85 -9.02 6.13
C GLU A 28 24.26 -8.86 4.71
N GLU A 29 23.30 -9.69 4.39
CA GLU A 29 22.35 -9.38 3.33
C GLU A 29 21.84 -7.97 3.61
N ALA A 30 22.09 -7.05 2.67
CA ALA A 30 21.57 -5.70 2.68
C ALA A 30 20.04 -5.75 2.49
N GLY A 31 19.34 -6.21 3.52
CA GLY A 31 17.93 -5.96 3.70
C GLY A 31 17.76 -4.47 3.96
N GLY A 32 17.26 -3.74 2.97
CA GLY A 32 16.85 -2.36 3.15
C GLY A 32 15.94 -2.24 4.39
N PRO A 33 15.78 -1.04 4.98
CA PRO A 33 15.04 -0.87 6.20
C PRO A 33 13.61 -1.44 6.01
N THR A 34 13.34 -2.54 6.66
CA THR A 34 11.98 -3.08 6.79
C THR A 34 11.22 -2.05 7.60
N ALA A 35 10.38 -1.24 6.92
CA ALA A 35 9.47 -0.33 7.61
C ALA A 35 8.67 -1.15 8.62
N ALA A 36 8.59 -0.65 9.86
CA ALA A 36 7.79 -1.30 10.88
C ALA A 36 6.37 -1.47 10.35
N PRO A 37 5.71 -2.61 10.61
CA PRO A 37 4.35 -2.84 10.15
C PRO A 37 3.43 -1.65 10.51
N GLY A 38 2.68 -1.15 9.54
CA GLY A 38 1.73 -0.06 9.72
C GLY A 38 2.26 1.36 9.51
N VAL A 39 3.57 1.57 9.44
CA VAL A 39 4.14 2.90 9.18
C VAL A 39 4.60 3.00 7.74
N CYS A 40 3.88 3.79 6.94
CA CYS A 40 4.32 4.15 5.60
C CYS A 40 5.38 5.25 5.68
N VAL A 41 6.52 5.04 5.03
CA VAL A 41 7.62 6.01 4.99
C VAL A 41 7.62 6.65 3.61
N PRO A 42 7.50 8.01 3.52
CA PRO A 42 7.57 8.70 2.25
C PRO A 42 8.89 8.44 1.53
N GLN A 43 8.81 8.08 0.26
CA GLN A 43 9.95 7.80 -0.61
C GLN A 43 10.20 8.97 -1.56
N MET A 44 11.45 9.31 -1.80
CA MET A 44 11.81 10.13 -2.97
C MET A 44 11.53 9.31 -4.23
N PRO A 45 11.06 9.95 -5.32
CA PRO A 45 10.91 9.21 -6.58
C PRO A 45 12.18 8.51 -7.01
N PRO A 46 12.09 7.34 -7.70
CA PRO A 46 13.27 6.65 -8.20
C PRO A 46 14.07 7.53 -9.16
N GLU A 47 15.38 7.64 -8.94
CA GLU A 47 16.24 8.51 -9.75
C GLU A 47 16.26 8.09 -11.22
N GLY A 48 16.06 9.06 -12.12
CA GLY A 48 16.09 8.85 -13.56
C GLY A 48 14.91 8.06 -14.12
N GLN A 49 13.89 7.75 -13.33
CA GLN A 49 12.70 7.04 -13.77
C GLN A 49 11.51 8.00 -13.87
N ALA A 50 10.64 7.73 -14.86
CA ALA A 50 9.39 8.48 -15.02
C ALA A 50 8.30 8.03 -14.05
N ASN A 51 8.32 6.75 -13.65
CA ASN A 51 7.41 6.21 -12.67
C ASN A 51 7.80 6.65 -11.27
N LEU A 52 6.88 7.28 -10.56
CA LEU A 52 7.09 7.75 -9.19
C LEU A 52 6.97 6.62 -8.15
N PHE A 53 6.39 5.49 -8.52
CA PHE A 53 6.33 4.33 -7.64
C PHE A 53 7.64 3.54 -7.67
N HIS A 54 8.04 3.09 -6.49
CA HIS A 54 9.06 2.07 -6.33
C HIS A 54 8.42 0.68 -6.42
N ASN A 55 9.13 -0.25 -7.04
CA ASN A 55 8.71 -1.65 -7.15
C ASN A 55 7.23 -1.81 -7.59
N PRO A 56 6.85 -1.25 -8.73
CA PRO A 56 5.45 -1.17 -9.17
C PRO A 56 4.84 -2.52 -9.62
N GLY A 57 5.68 -3.52 -9.91
CA GLY A 57 5.31 -4.88 -10.27
C GLY A 57 5.63 -5.90 -9.16
N PHE A 58 6.04 -5.45 -7.96
CA PHE A 58 6.28 -6.30 -6.77
C PHE A 58 7.38 -7.36 -6.92
N GLU A 59 8.21 -7.30 -7.94
CA GLU A 59 9.27 -8.27 -8.24
C GLU A 59 10.38 -8.30 -7.17
N ALA A 60 10.56 -7.21 -6.43
CA ALA A 60 11.49 -7.12 -5.32
C ALA A 60 10.80 -7.35 -3.95
N GLY A 61 9.68 -8.07 -3.92
CA GLY A 61 8.88 -8.29 -2.71
C GLY A 61 7.96 -7.13 -2.37
N GLY A 62 7.51 -7.01 -1.11
CA GLY A 62 6.50 -6.03 -0.70
C GLY A 62 7.00 -4.59 -0.51
N GLY A 63 8.29 -4.40 -0.20
CA GLY A 63 8.83 -3.06 0.07
C GLY A 63 9.01 -2.18 -1.18
N PRO A 64 8.86 -0.83 -1.08
CA PRO A 64 8.45 -0.06 0.09
C PRO A 64 6.93 0.17 0.21
N TRP A 65 6.11 -0.68 -0.42
CA TRP A 65 4.67 -0.68 -0.21
C TRP A 65 4.34 -1.06 1.23
N CYS A 66 3.27 -0.51 1.78
CA CYS A 66 2.88 -0.68 3.17
C CYS A 66 1.36 -0.88 3.31
N SER A 67 0.92 -1.30 4.47
CA SER A 67 -0.49 -1.36 4.87
C SER A 67 -0.74 -0.43 6.04
N LEU A 68 -1.96 0.08 6.17
CA LEU A 68 -2.42 0.88 7.30
C LEU A 68 -3.31 0.03 8.22
N HIS A 69 -3.42 0.43 9.50
CA HIS A 69 -4.35 -0.18 10.47
C HIS A 69 -4.24 -1.71 10.57
N LEU A 70 -3.01 -2.22 10.72
CA LEU A 70 -2.72 -3.66 10.76
C LEU A 70 -3.41 -4.40 11.92
N GLU A 71 -3.80 -3.70 12.98
CA GLU A 71 -4.62 -4.25 14.07
C GLU A 71 -6.07 -4.55 13.65
N GLU A 72 -6.56 -3.91 12.60
CA GLU A 72 -7.94 -4.06 12.12
C GLU A 72 -8.05 -4.95 10.88
N THR A 73 -7.03 -4.92 10.02
CA THR A 73 -7.01 -5.67 8.75
C THR A 73 -5.64 -6.30 8.51
N PRO A 74 -5.59 -7.52 7.91
CA PRO A 74 -4.32 -8.12 7.49
C PRO A 74 -3.57 -7.21 6.51
N PRO A 75 -2.23 -7.28 6.49
CA PRO A 75 -1.44 -6.61 5.46
C PRO A 75 -1.73 -7.21 4.08
N PHE A 76 -1.36 -6.47 3.01
CA PHE A 76 -1.32 -7.06 1.68
C PHE A 76 -0.26 -8.16 1.61
N GLU A 77 -0.44 -9.08 0.66
CA GLU A 77 0.49 -10.18 0.37
C GLU A 77 1.20 -9.90 -0.96
N VAL A 78 2.43 -10.37 -1.13
CA VAL A 78 3.05 -10.50 -2.45
C VAL A 78 2.76 -11.91 -2.94
N SER A 79 2.06 -12.01 -4.07
CA SER A 79 1.62 -13.27 -4.64
C SER A 79 2.44 -13.61 -5.88
N GLN A 80 2.81 -14.88 -6.01
CA GLN A 80 3.39 -15.48 -7.21
C GLN A 80 2.41 -16.42 -7.92
N GLU A 81 1.16 -16.42 -7.50
CA GLU A 81 0.13 -17.26 -8.13
C GLU A 81 -0.42 -16.62 -9.41
N LEU A 82 -0.58 -15.30 -9.40
CA LEU A 82 -1.10 -14.52 -10.51
C LEU A 82 -0.31 -13.22 -10.62
N ALA A 83 0.25 -12.96 -11.80
CA ALA A 83 0.88 -11.69 -12.17
C ALA A 83 0.38 -11.25 -13.54
N HIS A 84 0.30 -9.94 -13.78
CA HIS A 84 0.01 -9.39 -15.11
C HIS A 84 1.28 -9.41 -15.96
N SER A 85 2.39 -8.99 -15.38
CA SER A 85 3.74 -9.15 -15.97
C SER A 85 4.70 -9.70 -14.91
N GLY A 86 5.88 -10.18 -15.35
CA GLY A 86 6.86 -10.74 -14.42
C GLY A 86 6.36 -12.00 -13.70
N GLU A 87 6.69 -12.11 -12.40
CA GLU A 87 6.40 -13.29 -11.57
C GLU A 87 5.57 -12.96 -10.32
N SER A 88 5.34 -11.68 -10.03
CA SER A 88 4.74 -11.25 -8.75
C SER A 88 3.66 -10.20 -8.94
N SER A 89 2.75 -10.11 -7.99
CA SER A 89 1.77 -9.02 -7.87
C SER A 89 1.41 -8.79 -6.41
N ALA A 90 0.75 -7.66 -6.09
CA ALA A 90 0.18 -7.45 -4.76
C ALA A 90 -1.21 -8.05 -4.67
N LEU A 91 -1.53 -8.70 -3.56
CA LEU A 91 -2.83 -9.28 -3.25
C LEU A 91 -3.44 -8.66 -2.00
N LEU A 92 -4.60 -8.07 -2.14
CA LEU A 92 -5.49 -7.70 -1.04
C LEU A 92 -6.54 -8.79 -0.85
N ARG A 93 -6.52 -9.45 0.32
CA ARG A 93 -7.44 -10.53 0.63
C ARG A 93 -8.47 -10.09 1.67
N MET A 94 -9.69 -9.86 1.23
CA MET A 94 -10.82 -9.55 2.10
C MET A 94 -11.57 -10.82 2.47
N ARG A 95 -11.72 -11.07 3.77
CA ARG A 95 -12.50 -12.18 4.31
C ARG A 95 -13.25 -11.67 5.55
N VAL A 96 -14.51 -11.36 5.37
CA VAL A 96 -15.38 -10.83 6.45
C VAL A 96 -16.60 -11.73 6.57
N PRO A 97 -16.73 -12.48 7.67
CA PRO A 97 -17.83 -13.41 7.87
C PRO A 97 -19.22 -12.74 7.82
N ALA A 98 -20.25 -13.55 7.61
CA ALA A 98 -21.64 -13.07 7.55
C ALA A 98 -22.08 -12.38 8.85
N GLU A 99 -21.65 -12.91 10.00
CA GLU A 99 -21.97 -12.41 11.33
C GLU A 99 -21.24 -11.10 11.71
N GLU A 100 -20.16 -10.76 10.98
CA GLU A 100 -19.42 -9.52 11.18
C GLU A 100 -20.03 -8.37 10.37
N GLY A 101 -20.09 -7.18 10.96
CA GLY A 101 -20.58 -5.96 10.33
C GLY A 101 -19.81 -4.73 10.83
N GLY A 102 -20.20 -3.56 10.36
CA GLY A 102 -19.60 -2.30 10.76
C GLY A 102 -19.76 -1.22 9.71
N LYS A 103 -19.41 0.02 10.09
CA LYS A 103 -19.54 1.18 9.20
C LYS A 103 -18.60 1.12 8.02
N ALA A 104 -17.40 0.62 8.20
CA ALA A 104 -16.43 0.41 7.13
C ALA A 104 -15.34 -0.56 7.57
N LYS A 105 -14.81 -1.34 6.62
CA LYS A 105 -13.57 -2.08 6.76
C LYS A 105 -12.80 -1.98 5.46
N VAL A 106 -11.52 -1.66 5.55
CA VAL A 106 -10.70 -1.31 4.38
C VAL A 106 -9.39 -2.08 4.40
N PHE A 107 -9.08 -2.76 3.32
CA PHE A 107 -7.82 -3.48 3.09
C PHE A 107 -7.00 -2.66 2.11
N TYR A 108 -5.72 -2.43 2.42
CA TYR A 108 -4.90 -1.42 1.75
C TYR A 108 -3.61 -1.96 1.16
N LEU A 109 -3.26 -1.38 0.04
CA LEU A 109 -1.91 -1.33 -0.51
C LEU A 109 -1.55 0.15 -0.65
N VAL A 110 -0.48 0.61 -0.02
CA VAL A 110 -0.16 2.03 0.12
C VAL A 110 1.27 2.31 -0.25
N GLN A 111 1.50 3.42 -0.97
CA GLN A 111 2.82 4.01 -1.07
C GLN A 111 2.74 5.53 -0.87
N GLU A 112 3.72 6.10 -0.19
CA GLU A 112 3.89 7.54 -0.04
C GLU A 112 5.12 7.98 -0.84
N VAL A 113 4.96 9.06 -1.61
CA VAL A 113 6.05 9.63 -2.42
C VAL A 113 6.12 11.15 -2.26
N THR A 114 7.32 11.70 -2.43
CA THR A 114 7.59 13.14 -2.31
C THR A 114 8.14 13.71 -3.61
N PRO A 115 7.36 13.72 -4.71
CA PRO A 115 7.80 14.29 -5.97
C PRO A 115 7.81 15.84 -5.91
N GLU A 116 8.67 16.47 -6.67
CA GLU A 116 8.73 17.93 -6.77
C GLU A 116 7.49 18.53 -7.47
N GLN A 117 6.89 17.77 -8.38
CA GLN A 117 5.72 18.19 -9.16
C GLN A 117 4.59 17.19 -9.02
N PHE A 118 3.36 17.69 -9.06
CA PHE A 118 2.17 16.83 -9.06
C PHE A 118 2.12 16.02 -10.37
N PRO A 119 1.98 14.67 -10.29
CA PRO A 119 1.96 13.80 -11.46
C PRO A 119 0.75 14.01 -12.34
N GLU A 120 0.88 13.70 -13.63
CA GLU A 120 -0.18 13.86 -14.60
C GLU A 120 -1.23 12.75 -14.48
N LEU A 121 -0.78 11.50 -14.48
CA LEU A 121 -1.70 10.36 -14.43
C LEU A 121 -1.24 9.25 -13.50
N ILE A 122 -2.19 8.36 -13.21
CA ILE A 122 -1.99 7.07 -12.59
C ILE A 122 -2.62 5.98 -13.49
N SER A 123 -1.95 4.83 -13.61
CA SER A 123 -2.46 3.66 -14.32
C SER A 123 -1.96 2.36 -13.69
N GLY A 124 -2.46 1.24 -14.18
CA GLY A 124 -2.04 -0.09 -13.77
C GLY A 124 -3.08 -1.13 -14.14
N TYR A 125 -2.91 -2.29 -13.60
CA TYR A 125 -3.83 -3.40 -13.78
C TYR A 125 -4.33 -3.90 -12.44
N TYR A 126 -5.60 -4.30 -12.40
CA TYR A 126 -6.16 -5.07 -11.30
C TYR A 126 -6.86 -6.33 -11.81
N ARG A 127 -6.93 -7.34 -10.97
CA ARG A 127 -7.69 -8.57 -11.21
C ARG A 127 -8.44 -8.97 -9.96
N VAL A 128 -9.68 -9.38 -10.10
CA VAL A 128 -10.52 -9.79 -8.98
C VAL A 128 -10.82 -11.27 -9.06
N GLU A 129 -10.67 -11.92 -7.92
CA GLU A 129 -11.06 -13.31 -7.72
C GLU A 129 -11.94 -13.41 -6.45
N ASN A 130 -12.72 -14.48 -6.34
CA ASN A 130 -13.54 -14.79 -5.15
C ASN A 130 -14.43 -13.63 -4.66
N TRP A 131 -15.09 -12.94 -5.58
CA TRP A 131 -15.95 -11.83 -5.23
C TRP A 131 -17.29 -12.29 -4.67
N THR A 132 -17.52 -12.07 -3.36
CA THR A 132 -18.81 -12.25 -2.70
C THR A 132 -19.23 -10.92 -2.06
N LYS A 133 -20.37 -10.39 -2.46
CA LYS A 133 -20.83 -9.07 -2.01
C LYS A 133 -21.63 -9.16 -0.72
N GLY A 134 -21.03 -8.69 0.38
CA GLY A 134 -21.66 -8.69 1.71
C GLY A 134 -22.52 -7.47 2.02
N THR A 135 -22.41 -6.41 1.21
CA THR A 135 -23.20 -5.18 1.31
C THR A 135 -23.28 -4.50 -0.07
N PRO A 136 -24.33 -3.72 -0.37
CA PRO A 136 -24.39 -2.93 -1.60
C PRO A 136 -23.19 -1.97 -1.79
N LYS A 137 -22.55 -1.58 -0.69
CA LYS A 137 -21.38 -0.69 -0.69
C LYS A 137 -20.06 -1.45 -0.51
N GLN A 138 -19.90 -2.58 -1.18
CA GLN A 138 -18.63 -3.28 -1.32
C GLN A 138 -18.03 -2.96 -2.68
N TYR A 139 -16.79 -2.45 -2.68
CA TYR A 139 -16.14 -1.96 -3.89
C TYR A 139 -14.61 -1.94 -3.77
N LEU A 140 -13.96 -1.77 -4.91
CA LEU A 140 -12.53 -1.50 -4.99
C LEU A 140 -12.32 -0.11 -5.59
N GLN A 141 -11.27 0.57 -5.12
CA GLN A 141 -10.90 1.91 -5.57
C GLN A 141 -9.40 2.15 -5.44
N PHE A 142 -8.91 3.18 -6.11
CA PHE A 142 -7.69 3.83 -5.68
C PHE A 142 -7.96 5.25 -5.19
N VAL A 143 -7.05 5.76 -4.36
CA VAL A 143 -7.16 7.08 -3.73
C VAL A 143 -5.83 7.81 -3.88
N VAL A 144 -5.87 9.07 -4.25
CA VAL A 144 -4.72 9.97 -4.25
C VAL A 144 -4.97 11.08 -3.24
N ILE A 145 -4.05 11.21 -2.27
CA ILE A 145 -4.10 12.23 -1.23
C ILE A 145 -2.88 13.12 -1.37
N ALA A 146 -3.11 14.41 -1.58
CA ALA A 146 -2.07 15.44 -1.50
C ALA A 146 -2.11 16.09 -0.11
N PHE A 147 -0.97 16.09 0.58
CA PHE A 147 -0.84 16.60 1.95
C PHE A 147 -0.29 18.02 1.97
N ASP A 148 -0.78 18.83 2.92
CA ASP A 148 -0.30 20.18 3.19
C ASP A 148 -0.31 21.06 1.94
N VAL A 149 -1.45 21.13 1.24
CA VAL A 149 -1.59 21.79 -0.07
C VAL A 149 -1.95 23.26 0.12
N PRO A 150 -1.00 24.20 -0.04
CA PRO A 150 -1.23 25.62 0.26
C PRO A 150 -2.04 26.37 -0.82
N ASN A 151 -2.08 25.86 -2.04
CA ASN A 151 -2.73 26.51 -3.18
C ASN A 151 -4.17 26.08 -3.42
N LEU A 152 -4.73 25.20 -2.58
CA LEU A 152 -6.13 24.80 -2.64
C LEU A 152 -6.92 25.40 -1.46
N THR A 153 -8.18 24.99 -1.29
CA THR A 153 -9.01 25.57 -0.25
C THR A 153 -8.40 25.40 1.17
N PRO A 154 -8.26 26.47 1.96
CA PRO A 154 -7.66 26.40 3.29
C PRO A 154 -8.56 25.69 4.31
N ALA A 155 -9.78 25.31 3.94
CA ALA A 155 -10.68 24.55 4.82
C ALA A 155 -10.09 23.17 5.20
N TYR A 156 -9.19 22.64 4.38
CA TYR A 156 -8.56 21.33 4.59
C TYR A 156 -7.06 21.38 4.28
N PRO A 157 -6.18 20.87 5.14
CA PRO A 157 -4.76 20.77 4.83
C PRO A 157 -4.47 19.73 3.74
N ASN A 158 -5.31 18.70 3.65
CA ASN A 158 -5.15 17.57 2.74
C ASN A 158 -6.34 17.50 1.78
N HIS A 159 -6.09 17.17 0.53
CA HIS A 159 -7.11 17.05 -0.52
C HIS A 159 -7.01 15.68 -1.17
N GLN A 160 -8.17 15.05 -1.41
CA GLN A 160 -8.26 13.68 -1.90
C GLN A 160 -9.07 13.60 -3.18
N MET A 161 -8.62 12.74 -4.09
CA MET A 161 -9.43 12.19 -5.18
C MET A 161 -9.59 10.69 -4.95
N ARG A 162 -10.80 10.18 -5.04
CA ARG A 162 -11.17 8.77 -4.85
C ARG A 162 -11.79 8.24 -6.11
N TYR A 163 -11.30 7.12 -6.58
CA TYR A 163 -11.66 6.55 -7.87
C TYR A 163 -12.16 5.11 -7.71
N PRO A 164 -13.48 4.92 -7.43
CA PRO A 164 -14.07 3.59 -7.48
C PRO A 164 -13.89 2.96 -8.85
N LEU A 165 -13.28 1.77 -8.86
CA LEU A 165 -12.96 0.99 -10.06
C LEU A 165 -14.08 0.02 -10.43
N ALA A 166 -14.74 -0.56 -9.42
CA ALA A 166 -15.84 -1.50 -9.59
C ALA A 166 -16.60 -1.74 -8.26
N GLY A 167 -17.78 -2.29 -8.32
CA GLY A 167 -18.59 -2.77 -7.20
C GLY A 167 -19.62 -1.76 -6.68
N ILE A 168 -19.54 -0.49 -7.07
CA ILE A 168 -20.51 0.54 -6.66
C ILE A 168 -20.73 1.52 -7.81
N SER A 169 -21.97 2.00 -7.94
CA SER A 169 -22.36 2.95 -8.99
C SER A 169 -23.07 4.15 -8.38
N GLU A 170 -22.43 5.30 -8.43
CA GLU A 170 -23.01 6.59 -8.03
C GLU A 170 -22.57 7.70 -8.97
N GLU A 171 -23.23 8.86 -8.93
CA GLU A 171 -22.75 10.05 -9.61
C GLU A 171 -21.60 10.68 -8.82
N PRO A 172 -20.67 11.39 -9.47
CA PRO A 172 -19.58 12.06 -8.77
C PRO A 172 -20.08 12.98 -7.66
N PHE A 173 -19.46 12.92 -6.49
CA PHE A 173 -19.83 13.75 -5.33
C PHE A 173 -18.60 14.08 -4.49
N ASN A 174 -18.77 15.01 -3.53
CA ASN A 174 -17.74 15.28 -2.56
C ASN A 174 -18.23 15.11 -1.11
N ILE A 175 -17.33 14.66 -0.24
CA ILE A 175 -17.50 14.66 1.21
C ILE A 175 -16.24 15.27 1.83
N ALA A 176 -16.40 16.39 2.53
CA ALA A 176 -15.29 17.08 3.19
C ALA A 176 -14.12 17.36 2.22
N ASN A 177 -12.94 16.77 2.48
CA ASN A 177 -11.73 16.93 1.69
C ASN A 177 -11.56 15.86 0.59
N ALA A 178 -12.60 15.14 0.21
CA ALA A 178 -12.55 14.06 -0.78
C ALA A 178 -13.59 14.25 -1.89
N PHE A 179 -13.15 14.19 -3.14
CA PHE A 179 -14.02 14.01 -4.31
C PHE A 179 -14.00 12.57 -4.78
N PHE A 180 -15.17 12.03 -5.11
CA PHE A 180 -15.35 10.70 -5.68
C PHE A 180 -15.68 10.80 -7.16
N VAL A 181 -14.91 10.11 -7.99
CA VAL A 181 -15.07 10.02 -9.44
C VAL A 181 -15.11 8.56 -9.85
N PHE A 182 -16.27 8.06 -10.28
CA PHE A 182 -16.48 6.64 -10.56
C PHE A 182 -15.96 6.27 -11.95
N LEU A 183 -14.94 5.42 -12.01
CA LEU A 183 -14.35 4.93 -13.26
C LEU A 183 -15.08 3.69 -13.77
N GLY A 184 -15.51 2.81 -12.88
CA GLY A 184 -16.36 1.66 -13.17
C GLY A 184 -17.61 1.69 -12.29
N LYS A 185 -18.74 1.31 -12.88
CA LYS A 185 -20.06 1.33 -12.21
C LYS A 185 -20.65 -0.07 -12.01
N GLU A 186 -20.00 -1.07 -12.58
CA GLU A 186 -20.48 -2.46 -12.55
C GLU A 186 -19.80 -3.26 -11.44
N GLU A 187 -20.36 -4.44 -11.15
CA GLU A 187 -19.64 -5.44 -10.35
C GLU A 187 -18.33 -5.79 -11.03
N PRO A 188 -17.25 -6.10 -10.26
CA PRO A 188 -15.97 -6.43 -10.86
C PRO A 188 -16.09 -7.71 -11.70
N ARG A 189 -15.48 -7.69 -12.88
CA ARG A 189 -15.28 -8.90 -13.66
C ARG A 189 -14.19 -9.74 -12.98
N THR A 190 -14.49 -11.01 -12.73
CA THR A 190 -13.55 -11.93 -12.11
C THR A 190 -12.76 -12.71 -13.15
N GLY A 191 -11.54 -13.12 -12.82
CA GLY A 191 -10.73 -14.01 -13.65
C GLY A 191 -9.96 -13.32 -14.78
N GLU A 192 -10.00 -11.99 -14.91
CA GLU A 192 -9.27 -11.26 -15.94
C GLU A 192 -8.55 -10.04 -15.39
N TRP A 193 -7.43 -9.67 -16.00
CA TRP A 193 -6.74 -8.41 -15.72
C TRP A 193 -7.47 -7.27 -16.41
N VAL A 194 -7.74 -6.20 -15.65
CA VAL A 194 -8.45 -5.01 -16.11
C VAL A 194 -7.50 -3.82 -16.00
N TYR A 195 -7.25 -3.17 -17.14
CA TYR A 195 -6.49 -1.93 -17.19
C TYR A 195 -7.30 -0.78 -16.61
N PHE A 196 -6.65 0.12 -15.87
CA PHE A 196 -7.21 1.41 -15.47
C PHE A 196 -6.19 2.52 -15.73
N GLU A 197 -6.72 3.69 -16.07
CA GLU A 197 -5.94 4.92 -16.21
C GLU A 197 -6.79 6.11 -15.82
N ARG A 198 -6.16 7.11 -15.19
CA ARG A 198 -6.82 8.38 -14.91
C ARG A 198 -5.83 9.53 -14.89
N ASN A 199 -6.19 10.64 -15.61
CA ASN A 199 -5.47 11.92 -15.49
C ASN A 199 -5.87 12.60 -14.18
N ILE A 200 -5.10 12.34 -13.13
CA ILE A 200 -5.37 12.84 -11.78
C ILE A 200 -5.10 14.36 -11.67
N LYS A 201 -4.23 14.89 -12.50
CA LYS A 201 -3.93 16.33 -12.52
C LYS A 201 -5.12 17.15 -13.07
N GLU A 202 -5.73 16.70 -14.14
CA GLU A 202 -6.95 17.29 -14.67
C GLU A 202 -8.10 17.21 -13.68
N ASP A 203 -8.28 16.09 -12.99
CA ASP A 203 -9.33 15.95 -11.99
C ASP A 203 -9.13 16.89 -10.79
N PHE A 204 -7.92 17.04 -10.29
CA PHE A 204 -7.66 18.05 -9.25
C PHE A 204 -7.97 19.47 -9.75
N GLN A 205 -7.60 19.79 -10.99
CA GLN A 205 -7.95 21.08 -11.60
C GLN A 205 -9.45 21.28 -11.75
N GLN A 206 -10.16 20.24 -12.19
CA GLN A 206 -11.60 20.28 -12.39
C GLN A 206 -12.38 20.41 -11.08
N PHE A 207 -12.05 19.59 -10.08
CA PHE A 207 -12.86 19.43 -8.86
C PHE A 207 -12.38 20.32 -7.71
N TRP A 208 -11.08 20.57 -7.60
CA TRP A 208 -10.49 21.44 -6.57
C TRP A 208 -10.08 22.82 -7.07
N GLY A 209 -10.21 23.09 -8.39
CA GLY A 209 -9.92 24.37 -9.01
C GLY A 209 -8.48 24.55 -9.45
N ALA A 210 -7.54 23.74 -8.99
CA ALA A 210 -6.14 23.74 -9.41
C ALA A 210 -5.48 22.40 -9.13
N ALA A 211 -4.39 22.08 -9.85
CA ALA A 211 -3.51 20.98 -9.44
C ALA A 211 -2.76 21.35 -8.15
N PRO A 212 -2.54 20.39 -7.23
CA PRO A 212 -1.75 20.62 -6.02
C PRO A 212 -0.35 21.15 -6.33
N ALA A 213 0.07 22.18 -5.60
CA ALA A 213 1.42 22.73 -5.68
C ALA A 213 1.94 23.03 -4.26
N GLY A 214 3.23 22.80 -4.03
CA GLY A 214 3.84 23.03 -2.72
C GLY A 214 3.38 22.04 -1.64
N PHE A 215 2.81 20.92 -2.02
CA PHE A 215 2.41 19.83 -1.12
C PHE A 215 3.63 19.15 -0.50
N SER A 216 3.48 18.59 0.71
CA SER A 216 4.59 17.93 1.39
C SER A 216 4.83 16.50 0.90
N LYS A 217 3.78 15.77 0.54
CA LYS A 217 3.83 14.40 0.00
C LYS A 217 2.53 14.02 -0.68
N LEU A 218 2.59 12.97 -1.45
CA LEU A 218 1.42 12.23 -1.95
C LEU A 218 1.34 10.88 -1.26
N ARG A 219 0.14 10.44 -0.93
CA ARG A 219 -0.18 9.07 -0.54
C ARG A 219 -1.13 8.50 -1.58
N VAL A 220 -0.76 7.36 -2.12
CA VAL A 220 -1.63 6.60 -3.00
C VAL A 220 -2.02 5.31 -2.30
N LEU A 221 -3.32 5.01 -2.31
CA LEU A 221 -3.88 3.79 -1.74
C LEU A 221 -4.61 3.04 -2.86
N PHE A 222 -4.43 1.74 -2.89
CA PHE A 222 -5.30 0.82 -3.60
C PHE A 222 -6.06 0.04 -2.56
N GLU A 223 -7.38 -0.03 -2.69
CA GLU A 223 -8.26 -0.51 -1.64
C GLU A 223 -9.27 -1.52 -2.17
N VAL A 224 -9.54 -2.55 -1.38
CA VAL A 224 -10.81 -3.26 -1.41
C VAL A 224 -11.50 -3.03 -0.07
N ARG A 225 -12.78 -2.67 -0.10
CA ARG A 225 -13.48 -2.24 1.10
C ARG A 225 -14.98 -2.50 1.04
N TYR A 226 -15.58 -2.42 2.19
CA TYR A 226 -17.02 -2.22 2.30
C TYR A 226 -17.35 -1.05 3.24
N ASP A 227 -18.56 -0.49 3.03
CA ASP A 227 -19.20 0.41 3.96
C ASP A 227 -20.58 -0.17 4.35
N ASP A 228 -21.05 0.14 5.58
CA ASP A 228 -22.38 -0.16 6.11
C ASP A 228 -22.80 -1.65 5.95
N LYS A 229 -21.95 -2.59 6.36
CA LYS A 229 -22.28 -4.01 6.39
C LYS A 229 -23.04 -4.33 7.69
N GLU A 230 -24.26 -4.85 7.55
CA GLU A 230 -25.07 -5.32 8.67
C GLU A 230 -24.67 -6.76 9.05
N PRO A 231 -24.53 -7.07 10.35
CA PRO A 231 -24.35 -8.44 10.82
C PRO A 231 -25.51 -9.34 10.37
N GLY A 232 -25.20 -10.56 9.95
CA GLY A 232 -26.18 -11.53 9.45
C GLY A 232 -26.50 -11.39 7.95
N THR A 233 -25.87 -10.46 7.23
CA THR A 233 -25.89 -10.42 5.78
C THR A 233 -24.91 -11.45 5.19
N ALA A 234 -24.76 -11.49 3.85
CA ALA A 234 -23.74 -12.36 3.24
C ALA A 234 -22.33 -12.00 3.71
N ALA A 235 -21.40 -12.96 3.65
CA ALA A 235 -19.99 -12.68 3.82
C ALA A 235 -19.51 -11.64 2.78
N ALA A 236 -18.53 -10.82 3.13
CA ALA A 236 -17.88 -9.93 2.20
C ALA A 236 -16.49 -10.49 1.88
N GLU A 237 -16.30 -10.99 0.67
CA GLU A 237 -15.06 -11.65 0.27
C GLU A 237 -14.57 -11.11 -1.07
N ALA A 238 -13.25 -10.95 -1.18
CA ALA A 238 -12.56 -10.64 -2.42
C ALA A 238 -11.09 -11.02 -2.33
N ASP A 239 -10.52 -11.48 -3.45
CA ASP A 239 -9.09 -11.45 -3.71
C ASP A 239 -8.86 -10.44 -4.83
N VAL A 240 -8.14 -9.35 -4.53
CA VAL A 240 -7.87 -8.29 -5.49
C VAL A 240 -6.37 -8.17 -5.69
N TYR A 241 -5.93 -8.48 -6.90
CA TYR A 241 -4.54 -8.37 -7.32
C TYR A 241 -4.30 -7.03 -8.00
N TYR A 242 -3.14 -6.40 -7.74
CA TYR A 242 -2.67 -5.19 -8.40
C TYR A 242 -1.27 -5.43 -8.95
N ASP A 243 -1.02 -4.93 -10.17
CA ASP A 243 0.26 -5.10 -10.85
C ASP A 243 0.54 -3.97 -11.84
N ASP A 244 1.81 -3.83 -12.26
CA ASP A 244 2.28 -2.83 -13.23
C ASP A 244 1.79 -1.41 -12.95
N LEU A 245 1.89 -1.00 -11.68
CA LEU A 245 1.39 0.29 -11.23
C LEU A 245 2.29 1.43 -11.73
N TYR A 246 1.69 2.47 -12.25
CA TYR A 246 2.39 3.63 -12.76
C TYR A 246 1.78 4.93 -12.23
N MET A 247 2.64 5.89 -11.89
CA MET A 247 2.25 7.27 -11.61
C MET A 247 3.32 8.21 -12.15
N GLY A 248 2.96 9.11 -13.05
CA GLY A 248 3.94 10.01 -13.67
C GLY A 248 3.40 10.78 -14.89
N PRO A 249 4.28 11.23 -15.81
CA PRO A 249 3.89 11.87 -17.06
C PRO A 249 3.12 10.90 -17.97
N ALA A 250 2.06 11.39 -18.64
CA ALA A 250 1.29 10.58 -19.59
C ALA A 250 2.14 9.99 -20.72
N SER A 251 3.09 10.79 -21.23
CA SER A 251 3.96 10.39 -22.33
C SER A 251 4.93 9.26 -22.04
N ALA A 252 5.11 8.92 -20.76
CA ALA A 252 6.01 7.86 -20.29
C ALA A 252 5.26 6.67 -19.66
N ASN A 253 3.92 6.63 -19.76
CA ASN A 253 3.13 5.51 -19.24
C ASN A 253 3.43 4.22 -20.03
N PRO A 254 3.99 3.16 -19.39
CA PRO A 254 4.30 1.92 -20.06
C PRO A 254 3.07 1.06 -20.34
N ASN A 255 1.94 1.37 -19.68
CA ASN A 255 0.72 0.56 -19.68
C ASN A 255 -0.29 0.99 -20.76
N GLN A 256 0.07 1.94 -21.63
CA GLN A 256 -0.84 2.33 -22.71
C GLN A 256 -1.13 1.14 -23.64
N PRO A 257 -2.41 0.83 -23.92
CA PRO A 257 -2.81 -0.28 -24.78
C PRO A 257 -2.41 -0.08 -26.23
#